data_567c43f1158231da2eeb890395ad2751
#
_entry.id   567c43f1158231da2eeb890395ad2751
#
_cell.length_a   1.000
_cell.length_b   1.000
_cell.length_c   1.000
_cell.angle_alpha   90.00
_cell.angle_beta   90.00
_cell.angle_gamma   90.00
#
_symmetry.space_group_name_H-M   'P 1'
#
loop_
_entity.id
_entity.type
_entity.pdbx_description
1 polymer ?
#
loop_
_entity_poly.entity_id
_entity_poly.type
_entity_poly.pdbx_seq_one_letter_code
_entity_poly.pdbx_strand_id
1 'polypeptide(L)'
;MKTLYLSVFVGIIMGISGCSPDSSKIDKTTVKELDLNQYLGRWYEIARFDHRFERNLVGVTANYSLKEDGSLKVVNAGYKHGFNGKYKETIGKAKRPDASKPGELKVSFFLNFYSDYK
;
A
#
# COMPACT_ATOMS: atom_id res chain seq x y z
N MET A 1 45.94 -8.12 51.41
CA MET A 1 45.45 -6.91 50.68
C MET A 1 44.75 -7.35 49.42
N LYS A 2 43.47 -7.21 49.36
CA LYS A 2 42.70 -7.53 48.18
C LYS A 2 42.41 -6.21 47.46
N THR A 3 43.00 -6.03 46.28
CA THR A 3 42.80 -4.87 45.43
C THR A 3 41.52 -5.09 44.61
N LEU A 4 40.52 -4.28 44.87
CA LEU A 4 39.25 -4.32 44.15
C LEU A 4 39.39 -3.45 42.87
N TYR A 5 39.43 -4.09 41.70
CA TYR A 5 39.34 -3.37 40.43
C TYR A 5 37.88 -3.16 40.08
N LEU A 6 37.42 -1.93 40.23
CA LEU A 6 36.12 -1.51 39.79
C LEU A 6 36.19 -1.19 38.29
N SER A 7 35.81 -2.16 37.43
CA SER A 7 35.68 -1.94 36.00
C SER A 7 34.41 -1.17 35.72
N VAL A 8 34.55 0.11 35.46
CA VAL A 8 33.46 0.95 34.94
C VAL A 8 33.27 0.59 33.47
N PHE A 9 32.25 -0.21 33.17
CA PHE A 9 31.76 -0.42 31.80
C PHE A 9 30.99 0.83 31.38
N VAL A 10 31.66 1.75 30.65
CA VAL A 10 30.98 2.82 29.93
C VAL A 10 30.32 2.20 28.70
N GLY A 11 29.06 1.86 28.82
CA GLY A 11 28.22 1.46 27.70
C GLY A 11 27.98 2.65 26.77
N ILE A 12 28.65 2.70 25.64
CA ILE A 12 28.33 3.62 24.56
C ILE A 12 27.01 3.12 23.94
N ILE A 13 25.93 3.75 24.35
CA ILE A 13 24.64 3.62 23.65
C ILE A 13 24.79 4.43 22.36
N MET A 14 25.18 3.75 21.28
CA MET A 14 25.00 4.29 19.93
C MET A 14 23.49 4.36 19.68
N GLY A 15 22.92 5.53 19.87
CA GLY A 15 21.57 5.85 19.41
C GLY A 15 21.55 5.73 17.88
N ILE A 16 20.94 4.65 17.40
CA ILE A 16 20.58 4.54 15.99
C ILE A 16 19.44 5.54 15.81
N SER A 17 19.76 6.78 15.46
CA SER A 17 18.79 7.74 14.96
C SER A 17 18.34 7.23 13.59
N GLY A 18 17.33 6.36 13.57
CA GLY A 18 16.62 6.01 12.35
C GLY A 18 15.99 7.30 11.83
N CYS A 19 16.47 7.81 10.70
CA CYS A 19 15.77 8.82 9.94
C CYS A 19 14.44 8.20 9.47
N SER A 20 13.39 8.36 10.25
CA SER A 20 12.04 8.19 9.74
C SER A 20 11.82 9.34 8.76
N PRO A 21 11.51 9.07 7.48
CA PRO A 21 11.20 10.15 6.56
C PRO A 21 10.03 10.94 7.14
N ASP A 22 10.22 12.25 7.28
CA ASP A 22 9.20 13.16 7.80
C ASP A 22 7.99 13.16 6.83
N SER A 23 6.98 12.37 7.16
CA SER A 23 5.77 12.23 6.35
C SER A 23 4.96 13.53 6.24
N SER A 24 5.28 14.55 7.05
CA SER A 24 4.64 15.87 6.98
C SER A 24 5.05 16.65 5.72
N LYS A 25 6.16 16.29 5.09
CA LYS A 25 6.67 16.92 3.86
C LYS A 25 6.16 16.28 2.58
N ILE A 26 5.44 15.15 2.68
CA ILE A 26 4.88 14.48 1.51
C ILE A 26 3.60 15.23 1.11
N ASP A 27 3.55 15.69 -0.12
CA ASP A 27 2.31 16.23 -0.69
C ASP A 27 1.30 15.09 -0.86
N LYS A 28 0.22 15.16 -0.08
CA LYS A 28 -0.89 14.19 -0.08
C LYS A 28 -2.11 14.72 -0.83
N THR A 29 -1.96 15.81 -1.56
CA THR A 29 -3.03 16.38 -2.37
C THR A 29 -3.43 15.41 -3.46
N THR A 30 -4.72 15.15 -3.57
CA THR A 30 -5.27 14.28 -4.61
C THR A 30 -5.83 15.10 -5.77
N VAL A 31 -6.12 14.43 -6.89
CA VAL A 31 -6.75 15.07 -8.05
C VAL A 31 -8.10 15.69 -7.66
N LYS A 32 -8.38 16.87 -8.22
CA LYS A 32 -9.63 17.60 -7.96
C LYS A 32 -10.82 17.06 -8.74
N GLU A 33 -10.55 16.36 -9.83
CA GLU A 33 -11.54 15.74 -10.69
C GLU A 33 -11.13 14.32 -10.99
N LEU A 34 -12.07 13.39 -10.92
CA LEU A 34 -11.91 11.99 -11.29
C LEU A 34 -13.20 11.47 -11.90
N ASP A 35 -13.18 11.21 -13.20
CA ASP A 35 -14.24 10.48 -13.87
C ASP A 35 -14.07 8.98 -13.61
N LEU A 36 -14.89 8.44 -12.73
CA LEU A 36 -14.85 7.02 -12.41
C LEU A 36 -15.12 6.12 -13.61
N ASN A 37 -15.92 6.56 -14.59
CA ASN A 37 -16.23 5.73 -15.76
C ASN A 37 -14.98 5.53 -16.63
N GLN A 38 -14.13 6.55 -16.73
CA GLN A 38 -12.84 6.43 -17.43
C GLN A 38 -11.83 5.63 -16.63
N TYR A 39 -12.00 5.54 -15.31
CA TYR A 39 -11.12 4.77 -14.43
C TYR A 39 -11.45 3.28 -14.41
N LEU A 40 -12.64 2.89 -14.84
CA LEU A 40 -13.06 1.49 -14.90
C LEU A 40 -12.25 0.69 -15.93
N GLY A 41 -12.27 -0.63 -15.79
CA GLY A 41 -11.59 -1.55 -16.68
C GLY A 41 -10.26 -2.06 -16.13
N ARG A 42 -9.42 -2.55 -17.03
CA ARG A 42 -8.16 -3.20 -16.69
C ARG A 42 -6.98 -2.25 -16.79
N TRP A 43 -6.21 -2.18 -15.71
CA TRP A 43 -4.96 -1.45 -15.61
C TRP A 43 -3.80 -2.41 -15.47
N TYR A 44 -2.68 -2.10 -16.13
CA TYR A 44 -1.46 -2.85 -16.04
C TYR A 44 -0.44 -2.09 -15.22
N GLU A 45 0.16 -2.75 -14.23
CA GLU A 45 1.20 -2.14 -13.44
C GLU A 45 2.48 -2.00 -14.25
N ILE A 46 3.00 -0.80 -14.35
CA ILE A 46 4.28 -0.51 -15.02
C ILE A 46 5.42 -0.48 -14.00
N ALA A 47 5.18 0.06 -12.82
CA ALA A 47 6.16 0.14 -11.73
C ALA A 47 5.46 0.28 -10.39
N ARG A 48 6.12 -0.19 -9.34
CA ARG A 48 5.70 0.00 -7.95
C ARG A 48 6.89 0.07 -7.02
N PHE A 49 6.68 0.62 -5.83
CA PHE A 49 7.56 0.35 -4.70
C PHE A 49 7.28 -1.06 -4.18
N ASP A 50 8.33 -1.84 -3.93
CA ASP A 50 8.16 -3.23 -3.48
C ASP A 50 7.42 -3.27 -2.15
N HIS A 51 6.29 -3.96 -2.15
CA HIS A 51 5.46 -4.14 -0.98
C HIS A 51 5.33 -5.62 -0.66
N ARG A 52 5.36 -5.99 0.61
CA ARG A 52 5.44 -7.40 1.03
C ARG A 52 4.27 -8.26 0.55
N PHE A 53 3.08 -7.67 0.32
CA PHE A 53 1.91 -8.40 -0.19
C PHE A 53 2.00 -8.72 -1.69
N GLU A 54 2.74 -7.92 -2.44
CA GLU A 54 2.92 -8.04 -3.89
C GLU A 54 4.31 -8.52 -4.26
N ARG A 55 5.16 -8.78 -3.26
CA ARG A 55 6.52 -9.25 -3.48
C ARG A 55 6.52 -10.53 -4.33
N ASN A 56 7.40 -10.54 -5.33
CA ASN A 56 7.54 -11.61 -6.31
C ASN A 56 6.33 -11.80 -7.24
N LEU A 57 5.41 -10.84 -7.34
CA LEU A 57 4.40 -10.84 -8.38
C LEU A 57 4.92 -10.13 -9.64
N VAL A 58 4.60 -10.70 -10.81
CA VAL A 58 4.86 -10.13 -12.13
C VAL A 58 3.59 -10.08 -12.94
N GLY A 59 3.55 -9.20 -13.95
CA GLY A 59 2.37 -9.02 -14.78
C GLY A 59 1.14 -8.62 -13.97
N VAL A 60 1.35 -7.76 -12.98
CA VAL A 60 0.28 -7.33 -12.08
C VAL A 60 -0.73 -6.49 -12.82
N THR A 61 -2.00 -6.80 -12.59
CA THR A 61 -3.15 -6.07 -13.13
C THR A 61 -4.11 -5.70 -12.03
N ALA A 62 -4.82 -4.59 -12.22
CA ALA A 62 -5.98 -4.21 -11.41
C ALA A 62 -7.17 -4.01 -12.34
N ASN A 63 -8.29 -4.65 -12.03
CA ASN A 63 -9.52 -4.51 -12.78
C ASN A 63 -10.58 -3.87 -11.90
N TYR A 64 -11.09 -2.73 -12.31
CA TYR A 64 -12.10 -1.97 -11.60
C TYR A 64 -13.45 -2.07 -12.29
N SER A 65 -14.48 -2.40 -11.54
CA SER A 65 -15.88 -2.41 -12.02
C SER A 65 -16.81 -1.74 -11.03
N LEU A 66 -17.80 -1.01 -11.53
CA LEU A 66 -18.79 -0.35 -10.70
C LEU A 66 -19.82 -1.39 -10.25
N LYS A 67 -20.19 -1.32 -8.97
CA LYS A 67 -21.27 -2.12 -8.38
C LYS A 67 -22.56 -1.31 -8.34
N GLU A 68 -23.68 -1.99 -8.19
CA GLU A 68 -25.01 -1.37 -8.08
C GLU A 68 -25.12 -0.39 -6.91
N ASP A 69 -24.39 -0.64 -5.82
CA ASP A 69 -24.34 0.22 -4.63
C ASP A 69 -23.42 1.46 -4.81
N GLY A 70 -22.90 1.70 -6.02
CA GLY A 70 -21.99 2.81 -6.32
C GLY A 70 -20.55 2.59 -5.84
N SER A 71 -20.24 1.49 -5.18
CA SER A 71 -18.87 1.12 -4.84
C SER A 71 -18.16 0.46 -6.01
N LEU A 72 -16.82 0.40 -5.95
CA LEU A 72 -16.00 -0.28 -6.95
C LEU A 72 -15.63 -1.68 -6.45
N LYS A 73 -15.73 -2.66 -7.32
CA LYS A 73 -15.07 -3.95 -7.18
C LYS A 73 -13.67 -3.80 -7.76
N VAL A 74 -12.66 -4.22 -7.03
CA VAL A 74 -11.24 -4.21 -7.43
C VAL A 74 -10.76 -5.66 -7.48
N VAL A 75 -10.24 -6.09 -8.61
CA VAL A 75 -9.62 -7.40 -8.77
C VAL A 75 -8.15 -7.19 -9.09
N ASN A 76 -7.29 -7.42 -8.12
CA ASN A 76 -5.85 -7.42 -8.31
C ASN A 76 -5.37 -8.83 -8.62
N ALA A 77 -4.57 -8.98 -9.66
CA ALA A 77 -4.06 -10.27 -10.09
C ALA A 77 -2.60 -10.19 -10.54
N GLY A 78 -1.91 -11.33 -10.52
CA GLY A 78 -0.52 -11.45 -10.99
C GLY A 78 -0.02 -12.87 -10.91
N TYR A 79 1.18 -13.10 -11.44
CA TYR A 79 1.86 -14.40 -11.43
C TYR A 79 3.00 -14.40 -10.44
N LYS A 80 3.08 -15.42 -9.59
CA LYS A 80 4.11 -15.52 -8.57
C LYS A 80 5.42 -16.05 -9.15
N HIS A 81 6.53 -15.34 -8.91
CA HIS A 81 7.89 -15.71 -9.33
C HIS A 81 8.13 -15.77 -10.86
N GLY A 82 7.24 -15.22 -11.67
CA GLY A 82 7.35 -15.21 -13.14
C GLY A 82 6.06 -15.58 -13.83
N PHE A 83 5.96 -15.31 -15.14
CA PHE A 83 4.74 -15.57 -15.92
C PHE A 83 4.35 -17.05 -16.02
N ASN A 84 5.28 -17.97 -15.79
CA ASN A 84 5.02 -19.41 -15.71
C ASN A 84 4.65 -19.85 -14.29
N GLY A 85 4.63 -18.93 -13.34
CA GLY A 85 4.30 -19.20 -11.95
C GLY A 85 2.81 -19.27 -11.68
N LYS A 86 2.48 -19.49 -10.42
CA LYS A 86 1.08 -19.60 -10.00
C LYS A 86 0.37 -18.25 -10.12
N TYR A 87 -0.72 -18.23 -10.88
CA TYR A 87 -1.64 -17.08 -10.92
C TYR A 87 -2.29 -16.87 -9.55
N LYS A 88 -2.34 -15.63 -9.12
CA LYS A 88 -3.02 -15.20 -7.90
C LYS A 88 -3.96 -14.05 -8.19
N GLU A 89 -5.08 -14.07 -7.49
CA GLU A 89 -6.10 -13.05 -7.58
C GLU A 89 -6.58 -12.67 -6.17
N THR A 90 -6.82 -11.40 -5.96
CA THR A 90 -7.40 -10.87 -4.72
C THR A 90 -8.51 -9.89 -5.08
N ILE A 91 -9.68 -10.10 -4.50
CA ILE A 91 -10.85 -9.25 -4.74
C ILE A 91 -11.02 -8.32 -3.55
N GLY A 92 -11.15 -7.04 -3.85
CA GLY A 92 -11.41 -5.98 -2.89
C GLY A 92 -12.61 -5.13 -3.27
N LYS A 93 -12.96 -4.25 -2.35
CA LYS A 93 -14.01 -3.25 -2.51
C LYS A 93 -13.42 -1.88 -2.23
N ALA A 94 -13.67 -0.92 -3.13
CA ALA A 94 -13.31 0.46 -2.92
C ALA A 94 -14.56 1.34 -2.85
N LYS A 95 -14.50 2.38 -2.03
CA LYS A 95 -15.55 3.38 -1.92
C LYS A 95 -14.96 4.78 -1.84
N ARG A 96 -15.71 5.76 -2.31
CA ARG A 96 -15.41 7.18 -2.15
C ARG A 96 -16.12 7.66 -0.88
N PRO A 97 -15.39 7.98 0.20
CA PRO A 97 -16.01 8.41 1.45
C PRO A 97 -16.55 9.84 1.39
N ASP A 98 -15.94 10.69 0.56
CA ASP A 98 -16.25 12.10 0.43
C ASP A 98 -16.34 12.48 -1.05
N ALA A 99 -17.51 12.89 -1.51
CA ALA A 99 -17.75 13.29 -2.89
C ALA A 99 -16.99 14.58 -3.27
N SER A 100 -16.66 15.43 -2.31
CA SER A 100 -15.88 16.67 -2.53
C SER A 100 -14.39 16.38 -2.79
N LYS A 101 -13.94 15.17 -2.51
CA LYS A 101 -12.56 14.70 -2.68
C LYS A 101 -12.50 13.49 -3.62
N PRO A 102 -12.72 13.67 -4.90
CA PRO A 102 -12.92 12.58 -5.84
C PRO A 102 -11.72 11.63 -5.97
N GLY A 103 -10.51 12.11 -5.71
CA GLY A 103 -9.29 11.31 -5.73
C GLY A 103 -9.02 10.52 -4.46
N GLU A 104 -9.84 10.66 -3.41
CA GLU A 104 -9.69 9.91 -2.18
C GLU A 104 -10.61 8.69 -2.17
N LEU A 105 -10.03 7.51 -2.10
CA LEU A 105 -10.74 6.24 -2.01
C LEU A 105 -10.36 5.52 -0.71
N LYS A 106 -11.26 4.68 -0.23
CA LYS A 106 -10.98 3.69 0.81
C LYS A 106 -11.13 2.30 0.24
N VAL A 107 -10.11 1.47 0.41
CA VAL A 107 -10.06 0.13 -0.15
C VAL A 107 -10.02 -0.91 0.95
N SER A 108 -10.78 -1.98 0.78
CA SER A 108 -10.79 -3.14 1.67
C SER A 108 -10.63 -4.42 0.86
N PHE A 109 -9.70 -5.27 1.28
CA PHE A 109 -9.49 -6.62 0.75
C PHE A 109 -9.90 -7.72 1.73
N PHE A 110 -10.27 -7.34 2.95
CA PHE A 110 -10.66 -8.29 3.98
C PHE A 110 -11.77 -7.73 4.86
N LEU A 111 -12.94 -8.37 4.84
CA LEU A 111 -14.14 -7.95 5.58
C LEU A 111 -14.47 -6.47 5.31
N ASN A 112 -14.67 -5.68 6.36
CA ASN A 112 -14.95 -4.24 6.27
C ASN A 112 -13.80 -3.36 6.79
N PHE A 113 -12.58 -3.89 6.83
CA PHE A 113 -11.40 -3.10 7.18
C PHE A 113 -10.92 -2.31 5.97
N TYR A 114 -11.12 -1.00 6.01
CA TYR A 114 -10.79 -0.09 4.93
C TYR A 114 -9.50 0.66 5.22
N SER A 115 -8.64 0.76 4.23
CA SER A 115 -7.44 1.60 4.22
C SER A 115 -7.62 2.76 3.27
N ASP A 116 -6.94 3.88 3.57
CA ASP A 116 -6.89 5.02 2.66
C ASP A 116 -6.09 4.64 1.41
N TYR A 117 -6.60 5.05 0.26
CA TYR A 117 -5.96 4.94 -1.03
C TYR A 117 -6.05 6.30 -1.72
N LYS A 118 -4.87 6.92 -1.93
CA LYS A 118 -4.75 8.27 -2.48
C LYS A 118 -3.77 8.28 -3.64
#